data_7ffa7fc84ef47c8e5462b34566af953c
#
_entry.id   7ffa7fc84ef47c8e5462b34566af953c
#
_cell.length_a   1.000
_cell.length_b   1.000
_cell.length_c   1.000
_cell.angle_alpha   90.00
_cell.angle_beta   90.00
_cell.angle_gamma   90.00
#
_symmetry.space_group_name_H-M   'P 1'
#
loop_
_entity.id
_entity.type
_entity.pdbx_description
1 polymer ?
#
loop_
_entity_poly.entity_id
_entity_poly.type
_entity_poly.pdbx_seq_one_letter_code
_entity_poly.pdbx_strand_id
1 'polypeptide(L)'
;KKVGGTHRESVVREAFKDLLKGWGKQHDLVFIPEYKLDSATKDTRYVDGALLHELRVPFGYWEAKDAKDDLDAEIEFKFKRGYPQDNIIFEDSTRAVLIQHRAEVMRCDVADVQALEKLLKLFFSFERAEIADFRKAVAQFKTDLPAVLEALRSMIEHEHGSNAAFTQASQKFLKHAQDAINPSLTEADVREMLIQHILTEEIFSKVFDSEFHRDN
;
A
#
# COMPACT_ATOMS: atom_id res chain seq x y z
N LYS A 1 34.33 35.56 -5.84
CA LYS A 1 33.18 35.83 -4.95
C LYS A 1 31.87 35.12 -5.34
N LYS A 2 31.87 34.13 -6.27
CA LYS A 2 30.68 33.33 -6.66
C LYS A 2 30.68 31.92 -6.02
N VAL A 3 31.65 31.57 -5.19
CA VAL A 3 31.84 30.23 -4.64
C VAL A 3 31.00 29.97 -3.37
N GLY A 4 30.50 30.99 -2.69
CA GLY A 4 29.81 30.85 -1.40
C GLY A 4 28.37 30.36 -1.47
N GLY A 5 27.64 30.59 -2.58
CA GLY A 5 26.23 30.14 -2.71
C GLY A 5 26.11 28.65 -2.99
N THR A 6 26.86 28.14 -3.94
CA THR A 6 26.87 26.74 -4.37
C THR A 6 27.28 25.75 -3.24
N HIS A 7 28.18 26.17 -2.39
CA HIS A 7 28.64 25.35 -1.25
C HIS A 7 27.56 25.24 -0.17
N ARG A 8 26.76 26.28 0.06
CA ARG A 8 25.69 26.28 1.05
C ARG A 8 24.50 25.41 0.58
N GLU A 9 24.14 25.49 -0.70
CA GLU A 9 23.09 24.69 -1.31
C GLU A 9 23.42 23.18 -1.21
N SER A 10 24.64 22.77 -1.55
CA SER A 10 25.06 21.37 -1.44
C SER A 10 25.02 20.84 0.00
N VAL A 11 25.36 21.67 1.00
CA VAL A 11 25.30 21.29 2.41
C VAL A 11 23.85 21.11 2.87
N VAL A 12 22.92 21.99 2.49
CA VAL A 12 21.49 21.85 2.85
C VAL A 12 20.91 20.61 2.19
N ARG A 13 21.21 20.37 0.93
CA ARG A 13 20.78 19.17 0.20
C ARG A 13 21.24 17.88 0.87
N GLU A 14 22.52 17.78 1.26
CA GLU A 14 23.01 16.61 1.98
C GLU A 14 22.37 16.48 3.36
N ALA A 15 22.17 17.59 4.10
CA ALA A 15 21.49 17.57 5.38
C ALA A 15 20.02 17.10 5.24
N PHE A 16 19.31 17.55 4.21
CA PHE A 16 17.92 17.13 3.95
C PHE A 16 17.84 15.62 3.59
N LYS A 17 18.77 15.16 2.78
CA LYS A 17 18.92 13.73 2.47
C LYS A 17 19.17 12.88 3.71
N ASP A 18 20.07 13.32 4.61
CA ASP A 18 20.36 12.62 5.84
C ASP A 18 19.17 12.66 6.82
N LEU A 19 18.40 13.75 6.83
CA LEU A 19 17.15 13.87 7.55
C LEU A 19 16.11 12.83 7.05
N LEU A 20 15.92 12.71 5.74
CA LEU A 20 15.03 11.71 5.15
C LEU A 20 15.49 10.27 5.45
N LYS A 21 16.79 10.00 5.43
CA LYS A 21 17.34 8.70 5.82
C LYS A 21 17.05 8.38 7.29
N GLY A 22 17.25 9.37 8.17
CA GLY A 22 17.01 9.22 9.61
C GLY A 22 15.56 8.90 9.92
N TRP A 23 14.63 9.65 9.34
CA TRP A 23 13.20 9.39 9.47
C TRP A 23 12.79 8.08 8.79
N GLY A 24 13.31 7.79 7.59
CA GLY A 24 13.03 6.55 6.87
C GLY A 24 13.32 5.30 7.71
N LYS A 25 14.46 5.28 8.43
CA LYS A 25 14.81 4.17 9.32
C LYS A 25 13.79 3.93 10.44
N GLN A 26 13.13 4.99 10.94
CA GLN A 26 12.10 4.86 11.98
C GLN A 26 10.79 4.28 11.44
N HIS A 27 10.62 4.25 10.13
CA HIS A 27 9.45 3.74 9.42
C HIS A 27 9.76 2.49 8.58
N ASP A 28 10.87 1.80 8.84
CA ASP A 28 11.33 0.61 8.11
C ASP A 28 11.46 0.85 6.59
N LEU A 29 11.94 2.05 6.23
CA LEU A 29 12.15 2.46 4.86
C LEU A 29 13.63 2.62 4.55
N VAL A 30 14.02 2.24 3.33
CA VAL A 30 15.39 2.39 2.81
C VAL A 30 15.42 3.57 1.84
N PHE A 31 16.32 4.53 2.06
CA PHE A 31 16.55 5.64 1.14
C PHE A 31 17.52 5.24 0.03
N ILE A 32 17.10 5.41 -1.22
CA ILE A 32 17.89 5.18 -2.43
C ILE A 32 18.11 6.51 -3.14
N PRO A 33 19.37 6.99 -3.25
CA PRO A 33 19.68 8.18 -4.02
C PRO A 33 19.59 7.92 -5.53
N GLU A 34 19.36 8.95 -6.32
CA GLU A 34 19.31 8.89 -7.79
C GLU A 34 18.42 7.74 -8.29
N TYR A 35 17.21 7.67 -7.74
CA TYR A 35 16.30 6.57 -8.03
C TYR A 35 15.71 6.68 -9.43
N LYS A 36 15.86 5.61 -10.20
CA LYS A 36 15.27 5.49 -11.55
C LYS A 36 13.76 5.29 -11.45
N LEU A 37 13.01 6.19 -12.08
CA LEU A 37 11.56 6.07 -12.18
C LEU A 37 11.17 5.07 -13.26
N ASP A 38 10.19 4.22 -12.96
CA ASP A 38 9.55 3.37 -13.96
C ASP A 38 8.76 4.26 -14.91
N SER A 39 9.05 4.17 -16.19
CA SER A 39 8.39 4.95 -17.23
C SER A 39 7.86 4.04 -18.31
N ALA A 40 6.59 4.21 -18.66
CA ALA A 40 5.99 3.57 -19.84
C ALA A 40 6.60 4.08 -21.18
N THR A 41 7.37 5.16 -21.12
CA THR A 41 8.08 5.75 -22.26
C THR A 41 9.57 5.37 -22.24
N LYS A 42 10.24 5.37 -23.40
CA LYS A 42 11.66 5.03 -23.52
C LYS A 42 12.63 5.97 -22.79
N ASP A 43 12.14 7.08 -22.24
CA ASP A 43 12.97 8.06 -21.55
C ASP A 43 13.27 7.61 -20.12
N THR A 44 14.54 7.45 -19.81
CA THR A 44 15.00 7.18 -18.45
C THR A 44 14.93 8.47 -17.63
N ARG A 45 14.24 8.43 -16.50
CA ARG A 45 14.09 9.55 -15.56
C ARG A 45 14.58 9.15 -14.20
N TYR A 46 15.19 10.10 -13.52
CA TYR A 46 15.70 9.92 -12.16
C TYR A 46 15.11 11.00 -11.25
N VAL A 47 14.83 10.63 -10.03
CA VAL A 47 14.54 11.53 -8.92
C VAL A 47 15.72 11.50 -7.96
N ASP A 48 16.03 12.60 -7.28
CA ASP A 48 17.21 12.73 -6.43
C ASP A 48 17.23 11.73 -5.27
N GLY A 49 16.06 11.28 -4.81
CA GLY A 49 15.94 10.21 -3.84
C GLY A 49 14.56 9.57 -3.79
N ALA A 50 14.53 8.32 -3.38
CA ALA A 50 13.29 7.59 -3.08
C ALA A 50 13.42 6.85 -1.75
N LEU A 51 12.31 6.76 -1.03
CA LEU A 51 12.14 5.91 0.14
C LEU A 51 11.35 4.67 -0.27
N LEU A 52 11.88 3.51 0.00
CA LEU A 52 11.31 2.23 -0.41
C LEU A 52 11.03 1.36 0.80
N HIS A 53 9.96 0.58 0.75
CA HIS A 53 9.76 -0.58 1.62
C HIS A 53 10.78 -1.69 1.31
N GLU A 54 10.95 -2.66 2.20
CA GLU A 54 11.86 -3.81 2.03
C GLU A 54 11.65 -4.56 0.69
N LEU A 55 10.42 -4.67 0.23
CA LEU A 55 10.07 -5.27 -1.07
C LEU A 55 10.35 -4.35 -2.28
N ARG A 56 11.12 -3.29 -2.09
CA ARG A 56 11.44 -2.27 -3.10
C ARG A 56 10.23 -1.54 -3.69
N VAL A 57 9.09 -1.56 -3.01
CA VAL A 57 7.92 -0.76 -3.40
C VAL A 57 8.15 0.68 -2.95
N PRO A 58 8.06 1.67 -3.87
CA PRO A 58 8.26 3.07 -3.50
C PRO A 58 7.19 3.55 -2.53
N PHE A 59 7.63 4.13 -1.42
CA PHE A 59 6.80 4.81 -0.44
C PHE A 59 6.63 6.29 -0.78
N GLY A 60 7.73 6.95 -1.13
CA GLY A 60 7.73 8.37 -1.47
C GLY A 60 9.04 8.81 -2.10
N TYR A 61 9.05 10.03 -2.60
CA TYR A 61 10.14 10.57 -3.40
C TYR A 61 10.60 11.94 -2.89
N TRP A 62 11.80 12.31 -3.26
CA TRP A 62 12.39 13.61 -2.98
C TRP A 62 13.14 14.14 -4.21
N GLU A 63 12.95 15.39 -4.52
CA GLU A 63 13.59 16.12 -5.62
C GLU A 63 14.11 17.45 -5.11
N ALA A 64 15.40 17.69 -5.22
CA ALA A 64 16.05 18.94 -4.84
C ALA A 64 16.23 19.87 -6.05
N LYS A 65 16.11 21.17 -5.82
CA LYS A 65 16.29 22.21 -6.81
C LYS A 65 17.27 23.27 -6.32
N ASP A 66 17.80 24.06 -7.23
CA ASP A 66 18.62 25.19 -6.87
C ASP A 66 17.72 26.33 -6.36
N ALA A 67 18.18 27.07 -5.34
CA ALA A 67 17.43 28.19 -4.76
C ALA A 67 17.17 29.35 -5.72
N LYS A 68 17.80 29.33 -6.91
CA LYS A 68 17.61 30.34 -7.95
C LYS A 68 16.48 30.00 -8.91
N ASP A 69 16.07 28.75 -8.94
CA ASP A 69 15.00 28.29 -9.81
C ASP A 69 13.63 28.65 -9.23
N ASP A 70 12.67 28.84 -10.11
CA ASP A 70 11.28 28.97 -9.67
C ASP A 70 10.77 27.56 -9.33
N LEU A 71 10.64 27.29 -8.03
CA LEU A 71 10.24 25.97 -7.52
C LEU A 71 8.88 25.53 -8.08
N ASP A 72 7.94 26.46 -8.26
CA ASP A 72 6.60 26.14 -8.76
C ASP A 72 6.65 25.76 -10.24
N ALA A 73 7.42 26.51 -11.05
CA ALA A 73 7.64 26.18 -12.45
C ALA A 73 8.36 24.83 -12.62
N GLU A 74 9.34 24.52 -11.74
CA GLU A 74 10.05 23.25 -11.75
C GLU A 74 9.14 22.08 -11.37
N ILE A 75 8.27 22.23 -10.37
CA ILE A 75 7.26 21.21 -9.99
C ILE A 75 6.34 20.90 -11.17
N GLU A 76 5.78 21.94 -11.82
CA GLU A 76 4.93 21.77 -13.00
C GLU A 76 5.67 21.07 -14.15
N PHE A 77 6.90 21.51 -14.42
CA PHE A 77 7.73 20.90 -15.47
C PHE A 77 7.99 19.41 -15.21
N LYS A 78 8.32 19.03 -13.97
CA LYS A 78 8.54 17.65 -13.58
C LYS A 78 7.26 16.81 -13.72
N PHE A 79 6.10 17.33 -13.33
CA PHE A 79 4.83 16.65 -13.49
C PHE A 79 4.44 16.45 -14.96
N LYS A 80 4.64 17.45 -15.81
CA LYS A 80 4.45 17.32 -17.27
C LYS A 80 5.35 16.22 -17.87
N ARG A 81 6.50 15.96 -17.25
CA ARG A 81 7.40 14.85 -17.62
C ARG A 81 7.07 13.52 -16.96
N GLY A 82 5.96 13.40 -16.20
CA GLY A 82 5.48 12.16 -15.61
C GLY A 82 6.24 11.75 -14.34
N TYR A 83 6.69 12.70 -13.54
CA TYR A 83 7.17 12.42 -12.18
C TYR A 83 6.02 11.99 -11.29
N PRO A 84 6.29 11.19 -10.24
CA PRO A 84 5.28 10.75 -9.29
C PRO A 84 4.60 11.93 -8.60
N GLN A 85 3.30 11.82 -8.33
CA GLN A 85 2.51 12.86 -7.68
C GLN A 85 1.79 12.35 -6.43
N ASP A 86 2.08 11.11 -6.03
CA ASP A 86 1.35 10.48 -4.93
C ASP A 86 1.92 10.85 -3.56
N ASN A 87 3.25 10.87 -3.42
CA ASN A 87 3.93 11.28 -2.20
C ASN A 87 5.36 11.75 -2.55
N ILE A 88 5.54 13.03 -2.80
CA ILE A 88 6.83 13.60 -3.18
C ILE A 88 7.08 14.93 -2.47
N ILE A 89 8.31 15.13 -1.99
CA ILE A 89 8.81 16.40 -1.49
C ILE A 89 9.71 17.03 -2.56
N PHE A 90 9.41 18.28 -2.91
CA PHE A 90 10.33 19.17 -3.64
C PHE A 90 10.95 20.16 -2.67
N GLU A 91 12.25 20.47 -2.80
CA GLU A 91 12.90 21.48 -1.97
C GLU A 91 13.93 22.27 -2.78
N ASP A 92 14.15 23.54 -2.40
CA ASP A 92 15.10 24.46 -3.03
C ASP A 92 16.14 25.03 -2.05
N SER A 93 16.44 24.32 -0.97
CA SER A 93 17.31 24.76 0.15
C SER A 93 16.71 25.87 1.04
N THR A 94 15.61 26.48 0.65
CA THR A 94 14.88 27.51 1.43
C THR A 94 13.47 27.09 1.74
N ARG A 95 12.80 26.46 0.79
CA ARG A 95 11.41 26.01 0.89
C ARG A 95 11.32 24.52 0.62
N ALA A 96 10.39 23.86 1.28
CA ALA A 96 9.96 22.49 0.98
C ALA A 96 8.47 22.45 0.68
N VAL A 97 8.08 21.69 -0.33
CA VAL A 97 6.70 21.51 -0.81
C VAL A 97 6.39 20.04 -0.84
N LEU A 98 5.36 19.63 -0.11
CA LEU A 98 4.84 18.28 -0.11
C LEU A 98 3.63 18.17 -1.04
N ILE A 99 3.73 17.28 -2.01
CA ILE A 99 2.64 16.90 -2.90
C ILE A 99 2.17 15.49 -2.53
N GLN A 100 0.88 15.33 -2.28
CA GLN A 100 0.23 14.03 -2.06
C GLN A 100 -1.08 13.97 -2.86
N HIS A 101 -1.39 12.81 -3.43
CA HIS A 101 -2.61 12.61 -4.23
C HIS A 101 -2.82 13.70 -5.30
N ARG A 102 -1.73 14.13 -5.97
CA ARG A 102 -1.71 15.16 -7.03
C ARG A 102 -2.03 16.59 -6.55
N ALA A 103 -2.02 16.85 -5.25
CA ALA A 103 -2.28 18.16 -4.68
C ALA A 103 -1.16 18.60 -3.74
N GLU A 104 -0.90 19.91 -3.68
CA GLU A 104 -0.04 20.48 -2.65
C GLU A 104 -0.73 20.37 -1.30
N VAL A 105 -0.09 19.64 -0.37
CA VAL A 105 -0.62 19.40 0.99
C VAL A 105 -0.03 20.39 1.98
N MET A 106 1.25 20.69 1.81
CA MET A 106 1.95 21.62 2.70
C MET A 106 3.17 22.23 2.02
N ARG A 107 3.41 23.49 2.36
CA ARG A 107 4.63 24.24 1.99
C ARG A 107 5.21 24.85 3.26
N CYS A 108 6.53 24.84 3.42
CA CYS A 108 7.19 25.45 4.56
C CYS A 108 8.57 26.04 4.19
N ASP A 109 9.07 26.92 5.04
CA ASP A 109 10.48 27.29 5.08
C ASP A 109 11.27 26.15 5.73
N VAL A 110 12.38 25.73 5.09
CA VAL A 110 13.25 24.67 5.61
C VAL A 110 13.94 25.08 6.91
N ALA A 111 14.12 26.38 7.17
CA ALA A 111 14.66 26.89 8.42
C ALA A 111 13.64 26.90 9.57
N ASP A 112 12.35 26.79 9.30
CA ASP A 112 11.32 26.61 10.34
C ASP A 112 11.24 25.12 10.75
N VAL A 113 11.90 24.80 11.85
CA VAL A 113 12.01 23.43 12.37
C VAL A 113 10.64 22.81 12.65
N GLN A 114 9.70 23.58 13.20
CA GLN A 114 8.36 23.07 13.53
C GLN A 114 7.53 22.80 12.28
N ALA A 115 7.59 23.67 11.30
CA ALA A 115 6.90 23.50 10.04
C ALA A 115 7.51 22.35 9.23
N LEU A 116 8.83 22.22 9.18
CA LEU A 116 9.51 21.11 8.53
C LEU A 116 9.19 19.77 9.19
N GLU A 117 9.19 19.70 10.53
CA GLU A 117 8.79 18.49 11.26
C GLU A 117 7.35 18.09 10.93
N LYS A 118 6.43 19.06 10.84
CA LYS A 118 5.04 18.81 10.45
C LYS A 118 4.95 18.27 9.02
N LEU A 119 5.72 18.83 8.08
CA LEU A 119 5.77 18.36 6.69
C LEU A 119 6.28 16.92 6.63
N LEU A 120 7.33 16.58 7.37
CA LEU A 120 7.86 15.22 7.44
C LEU A 120 6.86 14.25 8.08
N LYS A 121 6.17 14.62 9.15
CA LYS A 121 5.10 13.80 9.73
C LYS A 121 4.01 13.50 8.71
N LEU A 122 3.57 14.47 7.92
CA LEU A 122 2.60 14.26 6.85
C LEU A 122 3.16 13.34 5.75
N PHE A 123 4.40 13.56 5.33
CA PHE A 123 5.05 12.72 4.32
C PHE A 123 5.15 11.27 4.77
N PHE A 124 5.58 11.01 6.02
CA PHE A 124 5.76 9.65 6.56
C PHE A 124 4.46 9.01 7.06
N SER A 125 3.37 9.76 7.19
CA SER A 125 2.03 9.21 7.46
C SER A 125 1.22 8.91 6.19
N PHE A 126 1.83 9.08 5.02
CA PHE A 126 1.16 8.84 3.74
C PHE A 126 0.68 7.39 3.62
N GLU A 127 -0.55 7.23 3.22
CA GLU A 127 -1.12 5.94 2.86
C GLU A 127 -1.80 6.04 1.49
N ARG A 128 -1.51 5.12 0.59
CA ARG A 128 -2.18 5.05 -0.72
C ARG A 128 -3.66 4.75 -0.52
N ALA A 129 -4.50 5.41 -1.31
CA ALA A 129 -5.95 5.26 -1.20
C ALA A 129 -6.40 3.79 -1.30
N GLU A 130 -5.81 3.02 -2.22
CA GLU A 130 -6.12 1.61 -2.42
C GLU A 130 -5.80 0.76 -1.17
N ILE A 131 -4.71 1.08 -0.45
CA ILE A 131 -4.33 0.38 0.79
C ILE A 131 -5.27 0.77 1.93
N ALA A 132 -5.63 2.05 2.02
CA ALA A 132 -6.60 2.52 3.01
C ALA A 132 -7.97 1.88 2.82
N ASP A 133 -8.45 1.79 1.58
CA ASP A 133 -9.72 1.16 1.24
C ASP A 133 -9.70 -0.36 1.48
N PHE A 134 -8.60 -1.04 1.13
CA PHE A 134 -8.41 -2.45 1.46
C PHE A 134 -8.43 -2.68 2.98
N ARG A 135 -7.75 -1.85 3.75
CA ARG A 135 -7.73 -1.95 5.22
C ARG A 135 -9.12 -1.74 5.84
N LYS A 136 -9.90 -0.77 5.32
CA LYS A 136 -11.31 -0.58 5.70
C LYS A 136 -12.16 -1.81 5.36
N ALA A 137 -12.00 -2.35 4.15
CA ALA A 137 -12.74 -3.54 3.72
C ALA A 137 -12.41 -4.75 4.61
N VAL A 138 -11.14 -4.96 4.96
CA VAL A 138 -10.73 -6.01 5.89
C VAL A 138 -11.32 -5.81 7.30
N ALA A 139 -11.33 -4.57 7.80
CA ALA A 139 -11.92 -4.26 9.10
C ALA A 139 -13.43 -4.51 9.11
N GLN A 140 -14.14 -4.09 8.06
CA GLN A 140 -15.57 -4.34 7.90
C GLN A 140 -15.86 -5.84 7.80
N PHE A 141 -15.11 -6.56 6.98
CA PHE A 141 -15.24 -8.03 6.85
C PHE A 141 -15.08 -8.75 8.22
N LYS A 142 -14.08 -8.37 9.02
CA LYS A 142 -13.89 -8.92 10.36
C LYS A 142 -15.09 -8.67 11.28
N THR A 143 -15.73 -7.52 11.13
CA THR A 143 -16.93 -7.14 11.91
C THR A 143 -18.15 -7.96 11.47
N ASP A 144 -18.31 -8.20 10.17
CA ASP A 144 -19.46 -8.88 9.60
C ASP A 144 -19.34 -10.41 9.65
N LEU A 145 -18.12 -10.92 9.71
CA LEU A 145 -17.82 -12.35 9.65
C LEU A 145 -18.61 -13.22 10.66
N PRO A 146 -18.79 -12.82 11.94
CA PRO A 146 -19.58 -13.63 12.88
C PRO A 146 -21.04 -13.80 12.44
N ALA A 147 -21.67 -12.74 11.91
CA ALA A 147 -23.06 -12.81 11.41
C ALA A 147 -23.17 -13.66 10.15
N VAL A 148 -22.18 -13.58 9.25
CA VAL A 148 -22.11 -14.44 8.04
C VAL A 148 -21.95 -15.89 8.41
N LEU A 149 -21.06 -16.22 9.37
CA LEU A 149 -20.87 -17.58 9.87
C LEU A 149 -22.15 -18.17 10.47
N GLU A 150 -22.86 -17.39 11.28
CA GLU A 150 -24.12 -17.83 11.90
C GLU A 150 -25.21 -18.06 10.85
N ALA A 151 -25.31 -17.16 9.85
CA ALA A 151 -26.24 -17.34 8.75
C ALA A 151 -25.91 -18.62 7.94
N LEU A 152 -24.64 -18.88 7.63
CA LEU A 152 -24.22 -20.10 6.92
C LEU A 152 -24.51 -21.36 7.73
N ARG A 153 -24.25 -21.35 9.04
CA ARG A 153 -24.61 -22.50 9.93
C ARG A 153 -26.10 -22.77 9.88
N SER A 154 -26.92 -21.75 10.05
CA SER A 154 -28.38 -21.86 10.02
C SER A 154 -28.89 -22.39 8.67
N MET A 155 -28.31 -21.92 7.55
CA MET A 155 -28.65 -22.42 6.21
C MET A 155 -28.29 -23.89 6.04
N ILE A 156 -27.09 -24.32 6.45
CA ILE A 156 -26.65 -25.70 6.34
C ILE A 156 -27.50 -26.60 7.23
N GLU A 157 -27.86 -26.18 8.45
CA GLU A 157 -28.74 -26.94 9.34
C GLU A 157 -30.15 -27.09 8.76
N HIS A 158 -30.68 -26.00 8.17
CA HIS A 158 -31.98 -26.07 7.49
C HIS A 158 -31.97 -27.07 6.32
N GLU A 159 -30.95 -26.96 5.45
CA GLU A 159 -30.82 -27.91 4.32
C GLU A 159 -30.63 -29.35 4.79
N HIS A 160 -29.85 -29.57 5.85
CA HIS A 160 -29.68 -30.92 6.42
C HIS A 160 -30.99 -31.52 6.95
N GLY A 161 -31.90 -30.65 7.46
CA GLY A 161 -33.21 -31.11 7.95
C GLY A 161 -34.30 -31.24 6.88
N SER A 162 -34.19 -30.53 5.76
CA SER A 162 -35.23 -30.40 4.74
C SER A 162 -34.88 -31.03 3.39
N ASN A 163 -33.59 -31.25 3.09
CA ASN A 163 -33.10 -31.69 1.79
C ASN A 163 -32.40 -33.05 1.91
N ALA A 164 -33.13 -34.13 1.58
CA ALA A 164 -32.61 -35.49 1.66
C ALA A 164 -31.37 -35.72 0.77
N ALA A 165 -31.28 -35.09 -0.40
CA ALA A 165 -30.13 -35.20 -1.28
C ALA A 165 -28.87 -34.56 -0.67
N PHE A 166 -29.04 -33.39 -0.04
CA PHE A 166 -27.96 -32.75 0.71
C PHE A 166 -27.47 -33.58 1.88
N THR A 167 -28.39 -34.14 2.67
CA THR A 167 -28.07 -35.00 3.80
C THR A 167 -27.28 -36.22 3.35
N GLN A 168 -27.72 -36.89 2.26
CA GLN A 168 -27.03 -38.05 1.71
C GLN A 168 -25.62 -37.71 1.19
N ALA A 169 -25.48 -36.58 0.51
CA ALA A 169 -24.19 -36.09 0.02
C ALA A 169 -23.23 -35.76 1.18
N SER A 170 -23.73 -35.13 2.23
CA SER A 170 -22.97 -34.80 3.44
C SER A 170 -22.47 -36.03 4.17
N GLN A 171 -23.34 -37.06 4.32
CA GLN A 171 -22.95 -38.34 4.92
C GLN A 171 -21.92 -39.10 4.09
N LYS A 172 -22.07 -39.10 2.76
CA LYS A 172 -21.07 -39.67 1.86
C LYS A 172 -19.71 -38.95 1.96
N PHE A 173 -19.72 -37.62 2.03
CA PHE A 173 -18.53 -36.85 2.24
C PHE A 173 -17.87 -37.16 3.59
N LEU A 174 -18.65 -37.21 4.67
CA LEU A 174 -18.14 -37.56 6.00
C LEU A 174 -17.41 -38.92 5.96
N LYS A 175 -18.03 -39.93 5.34
CA LYS A 175 -17.40 -41.25 5.22
C LYS A 175 -16.07 -41.19 4.45
N HIS A 176 -16.04 -40.50 3.34
CA HIS A 176 -14.79 -40.32 2.60
C HIS A 176 -13.72 -39.56 3.40
N ALA A 177 -14.11 -38.54 4.14
CA ALA A 177 -13.20 -37.77 4.98
C ALA A 177 -12.68 -38.60 6.16
N GLN A 178 -13.51 -39.46 6.76
CA GLN A 178 -13.08 -40.38 7.79
C GLN A 178 -12.10 -41.44 7.26
N ASP A 179 -12.34 -41.96 6.06
CA ASP A 179 -11.46 -42.95 5.44
C ASP A 179 -10.11 -42.34 4.97
N ALA A 180 -10.12 -41.12 4.47
CA ALA A 180 -8.96 -40.52 3.81
C ALA A 180 -8.13 -39.57 4.71
N ILE A 181 -8.76 -38.92 5.71
CA ILE A 181 -8.13 -37.85 6.51
C ILE A 181 -8.04 -38.26 7.98
N ASN A 182 -9.18 -38.46 8.65
CA ASN A 182 -9.22 -38.79 10.08
C ASN A 182 -10.51 -39.54 10.45
N PRO A 183 -10.41 -40.78 10.98
CA PRO A 183 -11.58 -41.56 11.36
C PRO A 183 -12.45 -40.95 12.46
N SER A 184 -11.95 -39.98 13.21
CA SER A 184 -12.68 -39.31 14.29
C SER A 184 -13.53 -38.10 13.86
N LEU A 185 -13.55 -37.78 12.57
CA LEU A 185 -14.36 -36.68 12.05
C LEU A 185 -15.85 -36.93 12.30
N THR A 186 -16.55 -35.83 12.62
CA THR A 186 -17.98 -35.80 12.92
C THR A 186 -18.76 -35.01 11.87
N GLU A 187 -20.11 -35.11 11.93
CA GLU A 187 -20.97 -34.26 11.07
C GLU A 187 -20.76 -32.76 11.34
N ALA A 188 -20.43 -32.39 12.58
CA ALA A 188 -20.10 -31.01 12.94
C ALA A 188 -18.82 -30.54 12.23
N ASP A 189 -17.79 -31.40 12.14
CA ASP A 189 -16.55 -31.07 11.43
C ASP A 189 -16.80 -30.90 9.94
N VAL A 190 -17.64 -31.75 9.33
CA VAL A 190 -18.04 -31.59 7.91
C VAL A 190 -18.74 -30.26 7.67
N ARG A 191 -19.62 -29.84 8.59
CA ARG A 191 -20.31 -28.56 8.50
C ARG A 191 -19.31 -27.39 8.52
N GLU A 192 -18.37 -27.37 9.44
CA GLU A 192 -17.35 -26.36 9.49
C GLU A 192 -16.43 -26.38 8.25
N MET A 193 -16.11 -27.55 7.71
CA MET A 193 -15.37 -27.67 6.44
C MET A 193 -16.14 -27.05 5.25
N LEU A 194 -17.47 -27.29 5.19
CA LEU A 194 -18.32 -26.70 4.16
C LEU A 194 -18.38 -25.17 4.28
N ILE A 195 -18.53 -24.64 5.50
CA ILE A 195 -18.53 -23.20 5.74
C ILE A 195 -17.20 -22.60 5.31
N GLN A 196 -16.09 -23.21 5.70
CA GLN A 196 -14.76 -22.75 5.33
C GLN A 196 -14.56 -22.79 3.82
N HIS A 197 -15.04 -23.81 3.13
CA HIS A 197 -14.97 -23.94 1.68
C HIS A 197 -15.75 -22.81 0.98
N ILE A 198 -17.01 -22.58 1.39
CA ILE A 198 -17.87 -21.53 0.82
C ILE A 198 -17.23 -20.16 1.00
N LEU A 199 -16.74 -19.83 2.21
CA LEU A 199 -16.08 -18.55 2.48
C LEU A 199 -14.79 -18.38 1.69
N THR A 200 -14.01 -19.44 1.57
CA THR A 200 -12.73 -19.42 0.86
C THR A 200 -12.96 -19.28 -0.64
N GLU A 201 -13.91 -20.00 -1.23
CA GLU A 201 -14.25 -19.94 -2.65
C GLU A 201 -14.71 -18.53 -3.05
N GLU A 202 -15.60 -17.91 -2.27
CA GLU A 202 -16.07 -16.53 -2.50
C GLU A 202 -14.92 -15.51 -2.40
N ILE A 203 -14.03 -15.67 -1.43
CA ILE A 203 -12.86 -14.78 -1.25
C ILE A 203 -11.89 -14.96 -2.42
N PHE A 204 -11.56 -16.21 -2.75
CA PHE A 204 -10.62 -16.49 -3.84
C PHE A 204 -11.18 -16.07 -5.20
N SER A 205 -12.46 -16.33 -5.50
CA SER A 205 -13.04 -15.85 -6.75
C SER A 205 -13.02 -14.34 -6.85
N LYS A 206 -13.32 -13.59 -5.79
CA LYS A 206 -13.29 -12.11 -5.83
C LYS A 206 -11.88 -11.51 -5.84
N VAL A 207 -10.92 -12.14 -5.19
CA VAL A 207 -9.53 -11.62 -5.11
C VAL A 207 -8.73 -11.99 -6.37
N PHE A 208 -9.01 -13.15 -6.97
CA PHE A 208 -8.25 -13.66 -8.13
C PHE A 208 -9.05 -13.67 -9.44
N ASP A 209 -10.29 -13.15 -9.43
CA ASP A 209 -11.26 -13.31 -10.52
C ASP A 209 -11.17 -12.26 -11.60
N SER A 210 -10.02 -11.90 -12.11
CA SER A 210 -10.04 -11.23 -13.42
C SER A 210 -8.89 -11.59 -14.36
N GLU A 211 -7.78 -12.08 -13.88
CA GLU A 211 -6.61 -12.29 -14.77
C GLU A 211 -6.05 -13.72 -14.77
N PHE A 212 -6.30 -14.53 -13.74
CA PHE A 212 -5.68 -15.86 -13.63
C PHE A 212 -6.35 -16.96 -14.48
N HIS A 213 -7.58 -16.77 -14.92
CA HIS A 213 -8.31 -17.73 -15.79
C HIS A 213 -8.20 -17.42 -17.29
N ARG A 214 -7.45 -16.39 -17.70
CA ARG A 214 -7.32 -16.03 -19.11
C ARG A 214 -6.05 -16.55 -19.80
N ASP A 215 -5.09 -17.07 -19.07
CA ASP A 215 -3.78 -17.46 -19.61
C ASP A 215 -3.41 -18.96 -19.40
N ASN A 216 -4.40 -19.85 -19.20
CA ASN A 216 -4.21 -21.29 -19.27
C ASN A 216 -5.15 -21.94 -20.27
#